data_f45bc4b4cf075d15e237e20c66f157eb
#
_entry.id   f45bc4b4cf075d15e237e20c66f157eb
#
_cell.length_a   1.000
_cell.length_b   1.000
_cell.length_c   1.000
_cell.angle_alpha   90.00
_cell.angle_beta   90.00
_cell.angle_gamma   90.00
#
_symmetry.space_group_name_H-M   'P 1'
#
loop_
_entity.id
_entity.type
_entity.pdbx_description
1 polymer ?
#
loop_
_entity_poly.entity_id
_entity_poly.type
_entity_poly.pdbx_seq_one_letter_code
_entity_poly.pdbx_strand_id
1 'polypeptide(L)'
;YGDEPLDAQLAVMAMGKCGAGELNYISDVDVIFVGSEATPRATRLAAEFNRIGSATFFEVDPNLRPEGKSGALVRTLESHVTYYKRWAETWEFQALLKARAMTGYLPLGQDYLEQIRPMVWTASQRESFVEDVQAMRRRVLANVPDELKHRELKLGVGGLRDIEFA
;
A
#
# COMPACT_ATOMS: atom_id res chain seq x y z
N TYR A 1 1.16 -19.26 -19.06
CA TYR A 1 0.07 -19.53 -18.10
C TYR A 1 -1.15 -20.21 -18.74
N GLY A 2 -1.04 -20.81 -19.93
CA GLY A 2 -2.11 -21.58 -20.58
C GLY A 2 -3.36 -20.75 -20.95
N ASP A 3 -4.16 -21.28 -21.87
CA ASP A 3 -5.39 -20.64 -22.35
C ASP A 3 -6.59 -20.80 -21.39
N GLU A 4 -6.39 -21.33 -20.19
CA GLU A 4 -7.45 -21.47 -19.20
C GLU A 4 -7.77 -20.12 -18.55
N PRO A 5 -9.06 -19.75 -18.44
CA PRO A 5 -9.46 -18.53 -17.76
C PRO A 5 -8.98 -18.53 -16.30
N LEU A 6 -8.68 -17.34 -15.78
CA LEU A 6 -8.30 -17.18 -14.38
C LEU A 6 -9.48 -17.65 -13.49
N ASP A 7 -9.17 -18.44 -12.47
CA ASP A 7 -10.15 -18.95 -11.49
C ASP A 7 -10.64 -17.87 -10.49
N ALA A 8 -10.03 -16.68 -10.53
CA ALA A 8 -10.40 -15.53 -9.72
C ALA A 8 -10.11 -14.22 -10.47
N GLN A 9 -10.89 -13.20 -10.21
CA GLN A 9 -10.58 -11.83 -10.66
C GLN A 9 -9.55 -11.20 -9.74
N LEU A 10 -8.61 -10.47 -10.30
CA LEU A 10 -7.54 -9.80 -9.57
C LEU A 10 -7.52 -8.31 -9.93
N ALA A 11 -7.55 -7.44 -8.93
CA ALA A 11 -7.32 -6.01 -9.05
C ALA A 11 -5.97 -5.64 -8.44
N VAL A 12 -5.25 -4.73 -9.09
CA VAL A 12 -4.01 -4.13 -8.58
C VAL A 12 -4.31 -2.70 -8.15
N MET A 13 -4.10 -2.43 -6.89
CA MET A 13 -4.25 -1.10 -6.29
C MET A 13 -2.88 -0.43 -6.22
N ALA A 14 -2.75 0.73 -6.84
CA ALA A 14 -1.59 1.58 -6.68
C ALA A 14 -1.67 2.35 -5.36
N MET A 15 -0.56 2.40 -4.64
CA MET A 15 -0.42 3.05 -3.34
C MET A 15 0.60 4.19 -3.41
N GLY A 16 0.72 4.95 -2.34
CA GLY A 16 1.75 5.99 -2.20
C GLY A 16 1.84 6.92 -3.41
N LYS A 17 3.03 7.17 -3.90
CA LYS A 17 3.28 8.02 -5.09
C LYS A 17 2.66 7.45 -6.36
N CYS A 18 2.66 6.13 -6.53
CA CYS A 18 2.02 5.49 -7.66
C CYS A 18 0.51 5.73 -7.66
N GLY A 19 -0.13 5.60 -6.50
CA GLY A 19 -1.55 5.89 -6.32
C GLY A 19 -1.92 7.33 -6.65
N ALA A 20 -1.09 8.28 -6.25
CA ALA A 20 -1.27 9.70 -6.50
C ALA A 20 -0.95 10.14 -7.95
N GLY A 21 -0.31 9.28 -8.75
CA GLY A 21 0.21 9.68 -10.06
C GLY A 21 1.47 10.56 -9.99
N GLU A 22 2.23 10.46 -8.90
CA GLU A 22 3.39 11.30 -8.57
C GLU A 22 4.73 10.54 -8.63
N LEU A 23 4.80 9.46 -9.41
CA LEU A 23 6.06 8.71 -9.57
C LEU A 23 7.14 9.60 -10.17
N ASN A 24 8.36 9.49 -9.63
CA ASN A 24 9.55 10.09 -10.20
C ASN A 24 10.52 8.98 -10.68
N TYR A 25 11.67 9.39 -11.23
CA TYR A 25 12.62 8.45 -11.85
C TYR A 25 13.22 7.41 -10.90
N ILE A 26 13.24 7.69 -9.59
CA ILE A 26 13.74 6.78 -8.56
C ILE A 26 12.62 6.63 -7.53
N SER A 27 11.66 5.76 -7.82
CA SER A 27 10.55 5.46 -6.92
C SER A 27 10.18 4.00 -7.04
N ASP A 28 9.91 3.39 -5.90
CA ASP A 28 9.24 2.10 -5.87
C ASP A 28 7.79 2.27 -6.31
N VAL A 29 7.25 1.24 -6.92
CA VAL A 29 5.84 1.15 -7.28
C VAL A 29 5.12 0.38 -6.19
N ASP A 30 4.60 1.11 -5.21
CA ASP A 30 3.84 0.51 -4.11
C ASP A 30 2.49 -0.02 -4.62
N VAL A 31 2.20 -1.30 -4.39
CA VAL A 31 0.95 -1.93 -4.81
C VAL A 31 0.38 -2.86 -3.74
N ILE A 32 -0.93 -3.10 -3.81
CA ILE A 32 -1.58 -4.22 -3.13
C ILE A 32 -2.48 -4.97 -4.12
N PHE A 33 -2.69 -6.26 -3.85
CA PHE A 33 -3.47 -7.13 -4.71
C PHE A 33 -4.77 -7.54 -4.03
N VAL A 34 -5.89 -7.25 -4.69
CA VAL A 34 -7.23 -7.61 -4.22
C VAL A 34 -7.80 -8.65 -5.17
N GLY A 35 -8.13 -9.83 -4.65
CA GLY A 35 -8.76 -10.91 -5.39
C GLY A 35 -10.25 -11.03 -5.10
N SER A 36 -11.05 -11.47 -6.07
CA SER A 36 -12.40 -11.98 -5.77
C SER A 36 -12.31 -13.23 -4.90
N GLU A 37 -11.26 -14.02 -5.12
CA GLU A 37 -10.82 -15.14 -4.30
C GLU A 37 -9.29 -15.14 -4.17
N ALA A 38 -8.76 -15.65 -3.06
CA ALA A 38 -7.31 -15.72 -2.82
C ALA A 38 -6.77 -17.11 -3.24
N THR A 39 -6.91 -17.45 -4.52
CA THR A 39 -6.45 -18.73 -5.04
C THR A 39 -4.94 -18.82 -5.20
N PRO A 40 -4.35 -20.03 -5.22
CA PRO A 40 -2.93 -20.21 -5.52
C PRO A 40 -2.55 -19.65 -6.89
N ARG A 41 -3.46 -19.68 -7.87
CA ARG A 41 -3.22 -19.16 -9.22
C ARG A 41 -3.20 -17.64 -9.23
N ALA A 42 -4.14 -16.96 -8.55
CA ALA A 42 -4.15 -15.52 -8.36
C ALA A 42 -2.88 -15.04 -7.64
N THR A 43 -2.44 -15.79 -6.60
CA THR A 43 -1.20 -15.49 -5.87
C THR A 43 0.04 -15.61 -6.75
N ARG A 44 0.12 -16.65 -7.59
CA ARG A 44 1.22 -16.78 -8.56
C ARG A 44 1.22 -15.66 -9.59
N LEU A 45 0.05 -15.26 -10.09
CA LEU A 45 -0.06 -14.14 -11.04
C LEU A 45 0.44 -12.83 -10.40
N ALA A 46 0.05 -12.54 -9.17
CA ALA A 46 0.53 -11.37 -8.43
C ALA A 46 2.05 -11.40 -8.20
N ALA A 47 2.60 -12.56 -7.86
CA ALA A 47 4.05 -12.75 -7.70
C ALA A 47 4.81 -12.54 -9.02
N GLU A 48 4.28 -13.04 -10.14
CA GLU A 48 4.87 -12.81 -11.47
C GLU A 48 4.75 -11.34 -11.90
N PHE A 49 3.66 -10.67 -11.59
CA PHE A 49 3.52 -9.23 -11.81
C PHE A 49 4.65 -8.47 -11.10
N ASN A 50 4.89 -8.75 -9.81
CA ASN A 50 5.99 -8.13 -9.06
C ASN A 50 7.35 -8.45 -9.69
N ARG A 51 7.60 -9.72 -9.98
CA ARG A 51 8.89 -10.17 -10.54
C ARG A 51 9.19 -9.51 -11.89
N ILE A 52 8.21 -9.49 -12.81
CA ILE A 52 8.38 -8.91 -14.14
C ILE A 52 8.50 -7.39 -14.05
N GLY A 53 7.65 -6.74 -13.26
CA GLY A 53 7.70 -5.29 -13.05
C GLY A 53 9.05 -4.84 -12.52
N SER A 54 9.52 -5.47 -11.44
CA SER A 54 10.83 -5.16 -10.83
C SER A 54 12.02 -5.45 -11.74
N ALA A 55 11.91 -6.45 -12.61
CA ALA A 55 12.97 -6.77 -13.57
C ALA A 55 13.02 -5.84 -14.79
N THR A 56 11.91 -5.14 -15.12
CA THR A 56 11.77 -4.44 -16.41
C THR A 56 11.67 -2.92 -16.26
N PHE A 57 11.05 -2.42 -15.19
CA PHE A 57 10.71 -1.00 -15.07
C PHE A 57 11.16 -0.39 -13.74
N PHE A 58 10.41 -0.65 -12.65
CA PHE A 58 10.63 -0.12 -11.31
C PHE A 58 10.50 -1.25 -10.30
N GLU A 59 11.15 -1.14 -9.17
CA GLU A 59 10.90 -2.05 -8.05
C GLU A 59 9.42 -1.99 -7.67
N VAL A 60 8.74 -3.15 -7.70
CA VAL A 60 7.34 -3.29 -7.31
C VAL A 60 7.30 -3.76 -5.87
N ASP A 61 6.79 -2.91 -4.97
CA ASP A 61 6.73 -3.19 -3.54
C ASP A 61 5.30 -3.47 -3.06
N PRO A 62 4.96 -4.72 -2.67
CA PRO A 62 3.66 -5.05 -2.11
C PRO A 62 3.60 -4.96 -0.57
N ASN A 63 4.58 -4.32 0.09
CA ASN A 63 4.71 -4.37 1.55
C ASN A 63 3.71 -3.48 2.31
N LEU A 64 2.96 -2.62 1.63
CA LEU A 64 1.85 -1.86 2.22
C LEU A 64 0.56 -2.67 2.38
N ARG A 65 0.58 -3.96 2.01
CA ARG A 65 -0.56 -4.85 2.24
C ARG A 65 -0.76 -5.17 3.73
N PRO A 66 -1.95 -5.59 4.15
CA PRO A 66 -2.20 -6.06 5.52
C PRO A 66 -1.13 -7.02 6.02
N GLU A 67 -0.63 -6.80 7.25
CA GLU A 67 0.48 -7.54 7.89
C GLU A 67 1.84 -7.41 7.17
N GLY A 68 1.97 -6.52 6.21
CA GLY A 68 3.22 -6.26 5.51
C GLY A 68 3.80 -7.51 4.84
N LYS A 69 5.11 -7.72 4.99
CA LYS A 69 5.82 -8.86 4.40
C LYS A 69 5.31 -10.23 4.85
N SER A 70 4.73 -10.31 6.05
CA SER A 70 4.21 -11.55 6.63
C SER A 70 2.80 -11.90 6.13
N GLY A 71 2.07 -10.93 5.60
CA GLY A 71 0.71 -11.10 5.12
C GLY A 71 0.63 -11.78 3.76
N ALA A 72 -0.52 -12.41 3.47
CA ALA A 72 -0.79 -13.02 2.18
C ALA A 72 -0.66 -11.97 1.05
N LEU A 73 -0.03 -12.35 -0.06
CA LEU A 73 0.20 -11.46 -1.20
C LEU A 73 -1.12 -11.03 -1.87
N VAL A 74 -2.07 -11.95 -1.99
CA VAL A 74 -3.43 -11.68 -2.47
C VAL A 74 -4.41 -11.95 -1.34
N ARG A 75 -5.31 -11.01 -1.09
CA ARG A 75 -6.43 -11.15 -0.16
C ARG A 75 -7.73 -10.80 -0.85
N THR A 76 -8.82 -11.39 -0.39
CA THR A 76 -10.15 -11.00 -0.84
C THR A 76 -10.52 -9.63 -0.31
N LEU A 77 -11.44 -8.95 -1.00
CA LEU A 77 -12.01 -7.68 -0.53
C LEU A 77 -12.55 -7.79 0.89
N GLU A 78 -13.30 -8.83 1.19
CA GLU A 78 -13.86 -9.07 2.54
C GLU A 78 -12.76 -9.24 3.60
N SER A 79 -11.67 -9.95 3.27
CA SER A 79 -10.52 -10.12 4.16
C SER A 79 -9.81 -8.79 4.43
N HIS A 80 -9.66 -7.92 3.42
CA HIS A 80 -9.12 -6.57 3.59
C HIS A 80 -10.00 -5.74 4.53
N VAL A 81 -11.31 -5.68 4.27
CA VAL A 81 -12.27 -4.92 5.08
C VAL A 81 -12.26 -5.41 6.54
N THR A 82 -12.24 -6.72 6.74
CA THR A 82 -12.19 -7.31 8.09
C THR A 82 -10.90 -6.93 8.82
N TYR A 83 -9.76 -6.98 8.12
CA TYR A 83 -8.48 -6.59 8.69
C TYR A 83 -8.47 -5.12 9.10
N TYR A 84 -8.84 -4.20 8.20
CA TYR A 84 -8.83 -2.77 8.49
C TYR A 84 -9.81 -2.38 9.61
N LYS A 85 -10.93 -3.07 9.76
CA LYS A 85 -11.86 -2.83 10.87
C LYS A 85 -11.32 -3.26 12.24
N ARG A 86 -10.49 -4.31 12.29
CA ARG A 86 -10.12 -4.95 13.55
C ARG A 86 -8.68 -4.71 13.98
N TRP A 87 -7.75 -4.66 13.04
CA TRP A 87 -6.34 -4.79 13.33
C TRP A 87 -5.48 -3.64 12.82
N ALA A 88 -5.96 -2.89 11.82
CA ALA A 88 -5.16 -1.87 11.18
C ALA A 88 -4.77 -0.74 12.12
N GLU A 89 -3.49 -0.41 12.09
CA GLU A 89 -2.90 0.72 12.79
C GLU A 89 -3.13 2.04 12.02
N THR A 90 -2.96 3.16 12.69
CA THR A 90 -3.17 4.51 12.12
C THR A 90 -2.34 4.74 10.85
N TRP A 91 -1.08 4.30 10.82
CA TRP A 91 -0.20 4.47 9.65
C TRP A 91 -0.67 3.71 8.41
N GLU A 92 -1.38 2.59 8.55
CA GLU A 92 -1.93 1.84 7.43
C GLU A 92 -3.03 2.65 6.72
N PHE A 93 -3.85 3.38 7.47
CA PHE A 93 -4.83 4.30 6.90
C PHE A 93 -4.17 5.47 6.19
N GLN A 94 -3.06 6.00 6.71
CA GLN A 94 -2.26 7.00 6.01
C GLN A 94 -1.73 6.48 4.66
N ALA A 95 -1.26 5.23 4.62
CA ALA A 95 -0.80 4.60 3.38
C ALA A 95 -1.92 4.46 2.34
N LEU A 96 -3.17 4.31 2.78
CA LEU A 96 -4.36 4.17 1.92
C LEU A 96 -4.91 5.49 1.37
N LEU A 97 -4.48 6.64 1.88
CA LEU A 97 -5.00 7.96 1.46
C LEU A 97 -4.91 8.18 -0.06
N LYS A 98 -3.85 7.70 -0.68
CA LYS A 98 -3.57 7.84 -2.11
C LYS A 98 -3.92 6.58 -2.91
N ALA A 99 -4.62 5.61 -2.31
CA ALA A 99 -4.96 4.36 -2.97
C ALA A 99 -5.85 4.58 -4.20
N ARG A 100 -5.51 3.90 -5.31
CA ARG A 100 -6.21 3.99 -6.59
C ARG A 100 -6.25 2.63 -7.28
N ALA A 101 -7.40 2.25 -7.85
CA ALA A 101 -7.49 1.10 -8.73
C ALA A 101 -6.67 1.37 -10.00
N MET A 102 -5.63 0.58 -10.25
CA MET A 102 -4.66 0.83 -11.32
C MET A 102 -4.89 -0.07 -12.53
N THR A 103 -4.99 -1.36 -12.33
CA THR A 103 -5.11 -2.35 -13.43
C THR A 103 -5.74 -3.66 -12.93
N GLY A 104 -5.94 -4.60 -13.84
CA GLY A 104 -6.63 -5.85 -13.59
C GLY A 104 -8.16 -5.66 -13.67
N TYR A 105 -8.91 -6.30 -12.80
CA TYR A 105 -10.36 -6.19 -12.78
C TYR A 105 -10.78 -4.92 -12.01
N LEU A 106 -10.85 -3.81 -12.71
CA LEU A 106 -11.10 -2.48 -12.14
C LEU A 106 -12.39 -2.38 -11.31
N PRO A 107 -13.52 -3.04 -11.64
CA PRO A 107 -14.70 -2.98 -10.78
C PRO A 107 -14.42 -3.45 -9.36
N LEU A 108 -13.69 -4.55 -9.16
CA LEU A 108 -13.27 -5.01 -7.82
C LEU A 108 -12.39 -3.98 -7.11
N GLY A 109 -11.52 -3.30 -7.86
CA GLY A 109 -10.70 -2.20 -7.33
C GLY A 109 -11.54 -1.00 -6.88
N GLN A 110 -12.61 -0.67 -7.60
CA GLN A 110 -13.54 0.39 -7.21
C GLN A 110 -14.34 -0.01 -5.96
N ASP A 111 -14.88 -1.23 -5.92
CA ASP A 111 -15.58 -1.77 -4.75
C ASP A 111 -14.67 -1.72 -3.50
N TYR A 112 -13.38 -2.04 -3.67
CA TYR A 112 -12.38 -1.92 -2.60
C TYR A 112 -12.30 -0.48 -2.08
N LEU A 113 -12.16 0.50 -2.97
CA LEU A 113 -12.05 1.91 -2.58
C LEU A 113 -13.33 2.41 -1.90
N GLU A 114 -14.51 2.02 -2.37
CA GLU A 114 -15.78 2.40 -1.77
C GLU A 114 -15.91 1.90 -0.33
N GLN A 115 -15.43 0.68 -0.05
CA GLN A 115 -15.51 0.11 1.29
C GLN A 115 -14.41 0.61 2.24
N ILE A 116 -13.22 0.93 1.73
CA ILE A 116 -12.08 1.32 2.56
C ILE A 116 -12.04 2.84 2.83
N ARG A 117 -12.41 3.69 1.87
CA ARG A 117 -12.38 5.15 2.03
C ARG A 117 -13.07 5.68 3.29
N PRO A 118 -14.28 5.21 3.66
CA PRO A 118 -14.91 5.67 4.91
C PRO A 118 -14.05 5.39 6.14
N MET A 119 -13.36 4.24 6.18
CA MET A 119 -12.48 3.88 7.29
C MET A 119 -11.22 4.75 7.33
N VAL A 120 -10.67 5.10 6.18
CA VAL A 120 -9.52 6.02 6.07
C VAL A 120 -9.87 7.38 6.67
N TRP A 121 -11.02 7.93 6.31
CA TRP A 121 -11.45 9.25 6.81
C TRP A 121 -11.81 9.24 8.29
N THR A 122 -12.42 8.17 8.81
CA THR A 122 -12.74 8.05 10.23
C THR A 122 -11.54 7.72 11.11
N ALA A 123 -10.42 7.26 10.52
CA ALA A 123 -9.21 6.99 11.27
C ALA A 123 -8.67 8.23 12.01
N SER A 124 -8.83 9.43 11.45
CA SER A 124 -8.44 10.70 12.08
C SER A 124 -9.23 11.04 13.36
N GLN A 125 -10.36 10.35 13.60
CA GLN A 125 -11.19 10.52 14.79
C GLN A 125 -10.75 9.62 15.97
N ARG A 126 -9.72 8.78 15.76
CA ARG A 126 -9.17 7.96 16.84
C ARG A 126 -8.53 8.84 17.90
N GLU A 127 -8.76 8.53 19.17
CA GLU A 127 -8.24 9.29 20.31
C GLU A 127 -6.70 9.40 20.26
N SER A 128 -6.01 8.31 19.87
CA SER A 128 -4.55 8.25 19.78
C SER A 128 -3.99 8.72 18.43
N PHE A 129 -4.80 9.27 17.52
CA PHE A 129 -4.38 9.51 16.12
C PHE A 129 -3.11 10.38 16.02
N VAL A 130 -3.06 11.50 16.74
CA VAL A 130 -1.92 12.43 16.70
C VAL A 130 -0.67 11.79 17.29
N GLU A 131 -0.80 11.10 18.44
CA GLU A 131 0.30 10.38 19.08
C GLU A 131 0.87 9.28 18.19
N ASP A 132 -0.01 8.51 17.52
CA ASP A 132 0.39 7.43 16.61
C ASP A 132 1.15 7.97 15.40
N VAL A 133 0.64 9.04 14.79
CA VAL A 133 1.29 9.73 13.65
C VAL A 133 2.67 10.23 14.06
N GLN A 134 2.77 10.92 15.19
CA GLN A 134 4.04 11.41 15.71
C GLN A 134 5.01 10.29 16.10
N ALA A 135 4.51 9.21 16.69
CA ALA A 135 5.33 8.05 17.02
C ALA A 135 5.88 7.38 15.76
N MET A 136 5.07 7.23 14.72
CA MET A 136 5.52 6.73 13.42
C MET A 136 6.57 7.65 12.82
N ARG A 137 6.37 8.97 12.85
CA ARG A 137 7.35 9.94 12.36
C ARG A 137 8.69 9.84 13.08
N ARG A 138 8.68 9.74 14.42
CA ARG A 138 9.91 9.53 15.22
C ARG A 138 10.62 8.24 14.83
N ARG A 139 9.87 7.16 14.59
CA ARG A 139 10.40 5.85 14.18
C ARG A 139 11.07 5.92 12.81
N VAL A 140 10.45 6.60 11.85
CA VAL A 140 11.01 6.84 10.51
C VAL A 140 12.31 7.65 10.60
N LEU A 141 12.31 8.72 11.39
CA LEU A 141 13.49 9.59 11.58
C LEU A 141 14.66 8.84 12.25
N ALA A 142 14.37 7.95 13.20
CA ALA A 142 15.40 7.17 13.89
C ALA A 142 16.13 6.18 12.97
N ASN A 143 15.52 5.81 11.83
CA ASN A 143 16.13 4.94 10.83
C ASN A 143 17.02 5.69 9.83
N VAL A 144 17.07 7.02 9.89
CA VAL A 144 17.97 7.81 9.04
C VAL A 144 19.39 7.75 9.63
N PRO A 145 20.39 7.26 8.89
CA PRO A 145 21.79 7.27 9.36
C PRO A 145 22.26 8.68 9.73
N ASP A 146 23.01 8.80 10.82
CA ASP A 146 23.47 10.11 11.33
C ASP A 146 24.23 10.93 10.28
N GLU A 147 25.03 10.24 9.46
CA GLU A 147 25.83 10.83 8.38
C GLU A 147 24.98 11.47 7.27
N LEU A 148 23.71 11.00 7.10
CA LEU A 148 22.80 11.46 6.06
C LEU A 148 21.75 12.45 6.58
N LYS A 149 21.58 12.60 7.88
CA LYS A 149 20.50 13.44 8.48
C LYS A 149 20.43 14.86 7.91
N HIS A 150 21.58 15.45 7.59
CA HIS A 150 21.67 16.80 7.05
C HIS A 150 21.41 16.92 5.54
N ARG A 151 21.34 15.78 4.83
CA ARG A 151 21.10 15.72 3.38
C ARG A 151 19.84 14.95 3.01
N GLU A 152 19.20 14.32 3.97
CA GLU A 152 18.03 13.47 3.74
C GLU A 152 16.77 14.33 3.53
N LEU A 153 16.47 14.63 2.27
CA LEU A 153 15.37 15.51 1.88
C LEU A 153 13.98 14.85 2.04
N LYS A 154 13.91 13.52 2.05
CA LYS A 154 12.63 12.80 2.18
C LYS A 154 12.29 12.53 3.63
N LEU A 155 13.22 11.93 4.38
CA LEU A 155 12.98 11.43 5.74
C LEU A 155 13.57 12.30 6.83
N GLY A 156 14.46 13.26 6.50
CA GLY A 156 15.09 14.16 7.45
C GLY A 156 14.10 15.16 8.08
N VAL A 157 14.56 15.88 9.09
CA VAL A 157 13.78 16.95 9.75
C VAL A 157 13.51 18.08 8.75
N GLY A 158 12.27 18.52 8.63
CA GLY A 158 11.83 19.51 7.63
C GLY A 158 11.75 18.96 6.21
N GLY A 159 11.91 17.64 6.02
CA GLY A 159 11.84 16.99 4.72
C GLY A 159 10.42 16.74 4.24
N LEU A 160 10.30 16.10 3.06
CA LEU A 160 8.99 15.82 2.41
C LEU A 160 8.04 15.02 3.31
N ARG A 161 8.58 14.13 4.13
CA ARG A 161 7.78 13.31 5.03
C ARG A 161 7.11 14.12 6.14
N ASP A 162 7.70 15.24 6.58
CA ASP A 162 7.07 16.12 7.56
C ASP A 162 5.82 16.81 6.98
N ILE A 163 5.83 17.13 5.69
CA ILE A 163 4.67 17.69 5.00
C ILE A 163 3.56 16.63 4.87
N GLU A 164 3.94 15.38 4.56
CA GLU A 164 2.97 14.27 4.43
C GLU A 164 2.34 13.85 5.78
N PHE A 165 3.00 14.14 6.90
CA PHE A 165 2.53 13.81 8.26
C PHE A 165 1.89 15.01 8.99
N ALA A 166 1.84 16.18 8.36
CA ALA A 166 1.17 17.36 8.90
C ALA A 166 -0.32 17.36 8.57
#